data_a80a6979960cc9a75096f767a75345db
#
_entry.id   a80a6979960cc9a75096f767a75345db
#
_cell.length_a   1.000
_cell.length_b   1.000
_cell.length_c   1.000
_cell.angle_alpha   90.00
_cell.angle_beta   90.00
_cell.angle_gamma   90.00
#
_symmetry.space_group_name_H-M   'P 1'
#
loop_
_entity.id
_entity.type
_entity.pdbx_description
1 polymer ?
#
loop_
_entity_poly.entity_id
_entity_poly.type
_entity_poly.pdbx_seq_one_letter_code
_entity_poly.pdbx_strand_id
1 'polypeptide(L)'
;MQRFLPHAGTVTFVAGLVFWFGALVPEAFLEPLYTVWFMGDATPMGPKALFGTGLFGAITAGFGITIRRLGLGVASDQVDGPLIRRALFEGLIVWFIPDNIASVATGAYPNVALNTAFLVMLLVPILA
;
A
#
# COMPACT_ATOMS: atom_id res chain seq x y z
N MET A 1 -7.32 8.11 19.00
CA MET A 1 -6.36 7.73 17.95
C MET A 1 -6.59 6.32 17.40
N GLN A 2 -6.91 5.30 18.21
CA GLN A 2 -7.28 3.93 17.76
C GLN A 2 -8.41 3.89 16.71
N ARG A 3 -9.31 4.89 16.72
CA ARG A 3 -10.41 5.01 15.74
C ARG A 3 -9.95 5.29 14.30
N PHE A 4 -8.71 5.75 14.09
CA PHE A 4 -8.18 6.05 12.75
C PHE A 4 -7.62 4.83 12.02
N LEU A 5 -7.20 3.79 12.74
CA LEU A 5 -6.64 2.59 12.13
C LEU A 5 -7.59 1.90 11.13
N PRO A 6 -8.90 1.73 11.42
CA PRO A 6 -9.84 1.20 10.43
C PRO A 6 -9.96 2.08 9.18
N HIS A 7 -9.87 3.41 9.32
CA HIS A 7 -9.91 4.32 8.16
C HIS A 7 -8.64 4.20 7.30
N ALA A 8 -7.46 4.16 7.93
CA ALA A 8 -6.21 3.92 7.23
C ALA A 8 -6.23 2.58 6.46
N GLY A 9 -6.72 1.52 7.08
CA GLY A 9 -6.92 0.23 6.40
C GLY A 9 -7.90 0.32 5.23
N THR A 10 -8.97 1.13 5.33
CA THR A 10 -9.90 1.36 4.22
C THR A 10 -9.22 2.08 3.06
N VAL A 11 -8.41 3.11 3.33
CA VAL A 11 -7.65 3.83 2.28
C VAL A 11 -6.69 2.88 1.58
N THR A 12 -5.93 2.07 2.33
CA THR A 12 -5.00 1.07 1.78
C THR A 12 -5.73 0.03 0.93
N PHE A 13 -6.91 -0.44 1.37
CA PHE A 13 -7.75 -1.36 0.61
C PHE A 13 -8.19 -0.78 -0.72
N VAL A 14 -8.71 0.45 -0.71
CA VAL A 14 -9.16 1.15 -1.92
C VAL A 14 -8.00 1.39 -2.87
N ALA A 15 -6.84 1.84 -2.36
CA ALA A 15 -5.64 2.02 -3.18
C ALA A 15 -5.22 0.70 -3.86
N GLY A 16 -5.22 -0.41 -3.13
CA GLY A 16 -4.92 -1.73 -3.70
C GLY A 16 -5.89 -2.13 -4.82
N LEU A 17 -7.20 -1.88 -4.65
CA LEU A 17 -8.20 -2.14 -5.69
C LEU A 17 -7.99 -1.25 -6.93
N VAL A 18 -7.58 0.01 -6.73
CA VAL A 18 -7.27 0.94 -7.83
C VAL A 18 -6.10 0.42 -8.66
N PHE A 19 -5.01 -0.06 -8.05
CA PHE A 19 -3.90 -0.66 -8.77
C PHE A 19 -4.28 -1.98 -9.45
N TRP A 20 -5.03 -2.83 -8.78
CA TRP A 20 -5.51 -4.09 -9.36
C TRP A 20 -6.39 -3.85 -10.58
N PHE A 21 -7.39 -2.97 -10.47
CA PHE A 21 -8.27 -2.62 -11.58
C PHE A 21 -7.51 -1.90 -12.70
N GLY A 22 -6.59 -1.00 -12.35
CA GLY A 22 -5.75 -0.30 -13.31
C GLY A 22 -4.92 -1.25 -14.18
N ALA A 23 -4.49 -2.41 -13.62
CA ALA A 23 -3.78 -3.42 -14.39
C ALA A 23 -4.65 -4.11 -15.46
N LEU A 24 -5.98 -4.03 -15.33
CA LEU A 24 -6.94 -4.54 -16.32
C LEU A 24 -7.23 -3.52 -17.44
N VAL A 25 -7.00 -2.23 -17.17
CA VAL A 25 -7.21 -1.12 -18.12
C VAL A 25 -5.99 -0.20 -18.15
N PRO A 26 -4.81 -0.73 -18.53
CA PRO A 26 -3.52 -0.04 -18.34
C PRO A 26 -3.44 1.30 -19.07
N GLU A 27 -3.87 1.36 -20.31
CA GLU A 27 -3.81 2.57 -21.16
C GLU A 27 -4.59 3.74 -20.56
N ALA A 28 -5.73 3.44 -19.91
CA ALA A 28 -6.60 4.47 -19.35
C ALA A 28 -6.10 5.00 -18.00
N PHE A 29 -5.32 4.21 -17.25
CA PHE A 29 -4.98 4.54 -15.87
C PHE A 29 -3.51 4.31 -15.51
N LEU A 30 -2.97 3.11 -15.65
CA LEU A 30 -1.62 2.79 -15.17
C LEU A 30 -0.52 3.43 -15.99
N GLU A 31 -0.62 3.43 -17.31
CA GLU A 31 0.43 4.00 -18.17
C GLU A 31 0.63 5.50 -17.92
N PRO A 32 -0.41 6.33 -17.82
CA PRO A 32 -0.25 7.72 -17.40
C PRO A 32 0.37 7.86 -15.99
N LEU A 33 -0.03 7.04 -15.04
CA LEU A 33 0.50 7.05 -13.68
C LEU A 33 1.98 6.67 -13.65
N TYR A 34 2.36 5.61 -14.37
CA TYR A 34 3.75 5.17 -14.46
C TYR A 34 4.64 6.16 -15.23
N THR A 35 4.11 6.84 -16.24
CA THR A 35 4.82 7.94 -16.90
C THR A 35 5.22 9.03 -15.91
N VAL A 36 4.35 9.36 -14.96
CA VAL A 36 4.67 10.29 -13.87
C VAL A 36 5.71 9.67 -12.93
N TRP A 37 5.56 8.40 -12.54
CA TRP A 37 6.48 7.73 -11.61
C TRP A 37 7.89 7.55 -12.15
N PHE A 38 8.01 7.28 -13.44
CA PHE A 38 9.31 7.12 -14.11
C PHE A 38 9.77 8.38 -14.86
N MET A 39 9.28 9.55 -14.42
CA MET A 39 9.75 10.87 -14.88
C MET A 39 9.68 11.09 -16.38
N GLY A 40 8.61 10.64 -17.01
CA GLY A 40 8.32 10.86 -18.43
C GLY A 40 8.64 9.67 -19.35
N ASP A 41 9.06 8.52 -18.81
CA ASP A 41 9.14 7.30 -19.61
C ASP A 41 7.73 6.82 -19.94
N ALA A 42 7.33 6.97 -21.21
CA ALA A 42 6.04 6.60 -21.74
C ALA A 42 6.06 5.21 -22.42
N THR A 43 7.04 4.37 -22.11
CA THR A 43 7.10 3.01 -22.66
C THR A 43 5.90 2.19 -22.18
N PRO A 44 5.11 1.59 -23.08
CA PRO A 44 3.95 0.78 -22.70
C PRO A 44 4.34 -0.37 -21.77
N MET A 45 3.49 -0.63 -20.79
CA MET A 45 3.72 -1.71 -19.82
C MET A 45 3.56 -3.09 -20.49
N GLY A 46 4.61 -3.88 -20.44
CA GLY A 46 4.53 -5.26 -20.94
C GLY A 46 3.68 -6.16 -20.01
N PRO A 47 3.21 -7.33 -20.53
CA PRO A 47 2.32 -8.24 -19.77
C PRO A 47 2.85 -8.65 -18.39
N LYS A 48 4.17 -8.83 -18.25
CA LYS A 48 4.80 -9.17 -16.96
C LYS A 48 4.70 -8.04 -15.94
N ALA A 49 4.86 -6.78 -16.39
CA ALA A 49 4.72 -5.62 -15.53
C ALA A 49 3.26 -5.43 -15.10
N LEU A 50 2.30 -5.59 -16.02
CA LEU A 50 0.87 -5.55 -15.72
C LEU A 50 0.46 -6.63 -14.70
N PHE A 51 0.93 -7.86 -14.90
CA PHE A 51 0.70 -8.94 -13.93
C PHE A 51 1.27 -8.59 -12.55
N GLY A 52 2.52 -8.11 -12.50
CA GLY A 52 3.15 -7.69 -11.25
C GLY A 52 2.37 -6.58 -10.53
N THR A 53 1.90 -5.59 -11.28
CA THR A 53 1.09 -4.49 -10.73
C THR A 53 -0.26 -4.96 -10.23
N GLY A 54 -0.93 -5.84 -10.97
CA GLY A 54 -2.19 -6.44 -10.55
C GLY A 54 -2.03 -7.28 -9.28
N LEU A 55 -0.97 -8.08 -9.20
CA LEU A 55 -0.63 -8.86 -8.00
C LEU A 55 -0.32 -7.95 -6.80
N PHE A 56 0.48 -6.90 -7.00
CA PHE A 56 0.75 -5.89 -5.97
C PHE A 56 -0.54 -5.24 -5.47
N GLY A 57 -1.43 -4.84 -6.38
CA GLY A 57 -2.73 -4.27 -6.03
C GLY A 57 -3.59 -5.22 -5.18
N ALA A 58 -3.67 -6.49 -5.57
CA ALA A 58 -4.42 -7.51 -4.84
C ALA A 58 -3.85 -7.74 -3.42
N ILE A 59 -2.53 -7.82 -3.28
CA ILE A 59 -1.84 -7.97 -1.97
C ILE A 59 -2.10 -6.73 -1.10
N THR A 60 -1.97 -5.54 -1.67
CA THR A 60 -2.21 -4.28 -0.96
C THR A 60 -3.66 -4.17 -0.48
N ALA A 61 -4.64 -4.58 -1.30
CA ALA A 61 -6.04 -4.62 -0.91
C ALA A 61 -6.28 -5.63 0.23
N GLY A 62 -5.70 -6.84 0.14
CA GLY A 62 -5.75 -7.83 1.21
C GLY A 62 -5.18 -7.31 2.51
N PHE A 63 -4.02 -6.64 2.46
CA PHE A 63 -3.40 -6.02 3.63
C PHE A 63 -4.27 -4.90 4.21
N GLY A 64 -4.84 -4.05 3.37
CA GLY A 64 -5.74 -2.97 3.79
C GLY A 64 -6.98 -3.47 4.54
N ILE A 65 -7.66 -4.52 4.03
CA ILE A 65 -8.82 -5.09 4.72
C ILE A 65 -8.43 -5.75 6.04
N THR A 66 -7.24 -6.35 6.11
CA THR A 66 -6.70 -6.93 7.35
C THR A 66 -6.48 -5.84 8.41
N ILE A 67 -5.78 -4.75 8.06
CA ILE A 67 -5.56 -3.60 8.96
C ILE A 67 -6.90 -3.04 9.45
N ARG A 68 -7.87 -2.89 8.54
CA ARG A 68 -9.20 -2.40 8.89
C ARG A 68 -9.89 -3.29 9.91
N ARG A 69 -9.89 -4.60 9.70
CA ARG A 69 -10.53 -5.58 10.60
C ARG A 69 -9.87 -5.62 11.97
N LEU A 70 -8.53 -5.66 12.00
CA LEU A 70 -7.77 -5.63 13.25
C LEU A 70 -7.99 -4.32 14.02
N GLY A 71 -8.01 -3.19 13.31
CA GLY A 71 -8.28 -1.89 13.92
C GLY A 71 -9.69 -1.80 14.53
N LEU A 72 -10.70 -2.40 13.90
CA LEU A 72 -12.05 -2.51 14.48
C LEU A 72 -12.05 -3.40 15.72
N GLY A 73 -11.33 -4.52 15.71
CA GLY A 73 -11.20 -5.42 16.85
C GLY A 73 -10.53 -4.75 18.05
N VAL A 74 -9.46 -3.98 17.82
CA VAL A 74 -8.80 -3.18 18.88
C VAL A 74 -9.73 -2.11 19.43
N ALA A 75 -10.48 -1.42 18.55
CA ALA A 75 -11.39 -0.35 18.96
C ALA A 75 -12.59 -0.85 19.77
N SER A 76 -12.92 -2.13 19.69
CA SER A 76 -14.01 -2.79 20.42
C SER A 76 -13.52 -3.68 21.58
N ASP A 77 -12.25 -3.61 21.93
CA ASP A 77 -11.62 -4.46 22.95
C ASP A 77 -11.80 -5.98 22.74
N GLN A 78 -11.99 -6.40 21.50
CA GLN A 78 -12.18 -7.81 21.13
C GLN A 78 -10.85 -8.55 20.89
N VAL A 79 -9.75 -7.82 20.78
CA VAL A 79 -8.40 -8.37 20.53
C VAL A 79 -7.35 -7.65 21.38
N ASP A 80 -6.24 -8.33 21.65
CA ASP A 80 -5.09 -7.75 22.35
C ASP A 80 -4.47 -6.61 21.52
N GLY A 81 -4.77 -5.38 21.92
CA GLY A 81 -4.31 -4.17 21.24
C GLY A 81 -2.80 -4.05 21.11
N PRO A 82 -2.00 -4.27 22.19
CA PRO A 82 -0.53 -4.27 22.12
C PRO A 82 0.05 -5.27 21.14
N LEU A 83 -0.42 -6.50 21.12
CA LEU A 83 0.04 -7.55 20.21
C LEU A 83 -0.27 -7.18 18.76
N ILE A 84 -1.49 -6.74 18.49
CA ILE A 84 -1.91 -6.33 17.14
C ILE A 84 -1.09 -5.13 16.64
N ARG A 85 -0.87 -4.13 17.49
CA ARG A 85 -0.05 -2.97 17.12
C ARG A 85 1.38 -3.36 16.76
N ARG A 86 1.98 -4.25 17.55
CA ARG A 86 3.32 -4.77 17.26
C ARG A 86 3.37 -5.53 15.94
N ALA A 87 2.43 -6.43 15.69
CA ALA A 87 2.36 -7.19 14.44
C ALA A 87 2.17 -6.29 13.22
N LEU A 88 1.32 -5.26 13.32
CA LEU A 88 1.14 -4.28 12.24
C LEU A 88 2.39 -3.44 12.01
N PHE A 89 3.07 -3.00 13.07
CA PHE A 89 4.34 -2.27 12.97
C PHE A 89 5.42 -3.10 12.27
N GLU A 90 5.63 -4.34 12.71
CA GLU A 90 6.61 -5.25 12.10
C GLU A 90 6.28 -5.50 10.62
N GLY A 91 5.01 -5.75 10.29
CA GLY A 91 4.55 -5.93 8.90
C GLY A 91 4.80 -4.70 8.02
N LEU A 92 4.56 -3.50 8.55
CA LEU A 92 4.84 -2.24 7.84
C LEU A 92 6.33 -2.07 7.55
N ILE A 93 7.20 -2.37 8.49
CA ILE A 93 8.65 -2.25 8.31
C ILE A 93 9.16 -3.27 7.28
N VAL A 94 8.68 -4.52 7.36
CA VAL A 94 9.04 -5.59 6.40
C VAL A 94 8.57 -5.26 4.99
N TRP A 95 7.44 -4.57 4.82
CA TRP A 95 7.01 -4.07 3.52
C TRP A 95 7.83 -2.86 3.07
N PHE A 96 7.97 -1.84 3.92
CA PHE A 96 8.53 -0.54 3.56
C PHE A 96 9.99 -0.60 3.11
N ILE A 97 10.83 -1.37 3.80
CA ILE A 97 12.27 -1.41 3.51
C ILE A 97 12.56 -2.04 2.15
N PRO A 98 12.11 -3.27 1.83
CA PRO A 98 12.41 -3.90 0.55
C PRO A 98 11.78 -3.15 -0.64
N ASP A 99 10.57 -2.61 -0.48
CA ASP A 99 9.90 -1.89 -1.55
C ASP A 99 10.63 -0.58 -1.91
N ASN A 100 11.11 0.17 -0.91
CA ASN A 100 11.90 1.37 -1.18
C ASN A 100 13.28 1.06 -1.76
N ILE A 101 13.94 -0.03 -1.34
CA ILE A 101 15.19 -0.47 -1.96
C ILE A 101 14.96 -0.79 -3.45
N ALA A 102 13.91 -1.53 -3.77
CA ALA A 102 13.54 -1.84 -5.15
C ALA A 102 13.20 -0.58 -5.95
N SER A 103 12.45 0.36 -5.35
CA SER A 103 12.06 1.62 -5.99
C SER A 103 13.29 2.48 -6.33
N VAL A 104 14.25 2.61 -5.42
CA VAL A 104 15.50 3.32 -5.68
C VAL A 104 16.31 2.61 -6.76
N ALA A 105 16.45 1.29 -6.68
CA ALA A 105 17.24 0.51 -7.64
C ALA A 105 16.68 0.57 -9.07
N THR A 106 15.38 0.80 -9.22
CA THR A 106 14.68 0.89 -10.52
C THR A 106 14.42 2.33 -10.98
N GLY A 107 14.81 3.34 -10.20
CA GLY A 107 14.57 4.75 -10.52
C GLY A 107 13.15 5.26 -10.27
N ALA A 108 12.30 4.47 -9.60
CA ALA A 108 10.93 4.83 -9.26
C ALA A 108 10.86 5.72 -8.00
N TYR A 109 11.57 6.85 -8.00
CA TYR A 109 11.65 7.76 -6.84
C TYR A 109 10.30 8.29 -6.34
N PRO A 110 9.31 8.62 -7.20
CA PRO A 110 7.99 9.00 -6.71
C PRO A 110 7.31 7.92 -5.87
N ASN A 111 7.60 6.63 -6.12
CA ASN A 111 7.08 5.54 -5.29
C ASN A 111 7.64 5.59 -3.86
N VAL A 112 8.91 6.00 -3.69
CA VAL A 112 9.50 6.21 -2.35
C VAL A 112 8.71 7.27 -1.56
N ALA A 113 8.33 8.36 -2.21
CA ALA A 113 7.52 9.41 -1.58
C ALA A 113 6.13 8.89 -1.20
N LEU A 114 5.48 8.14 -2.10
CA LEU A 114 4.17 7.54 -1.84
C LEU A 114 4.23 6.52 -0.70
N ASN A 115 5.20 5.62 -0.71
CA ASN A 115 5.42 4.64 0.36
C ASN A 115 5.65 5.32 1.71
N THR A 116 6.39 6.41 1.73
CA THR A 116 6.62 7.20 2.95
C THR A 116 5.32 7.80 3.47
N ALA A 117 4.48 8.35 2.59
CA ALA A 117 3.17 8.88 2.95
C ALA A 117 2.25 7.78 3.53
N PHE A 118 2.21 6.60 2.90
CA PHE A 118 1.46 5.43 3.40
C PHE A 118 2.00 4.96 4.75
N LEU A 119 3.33 4.87 4.91
CA LEU A 119 3.93 4.48 6.19
C LEU A 119 3.49 5.44 7.30
N VAL A 120 3.58 6.75 7.09
CA VAL A 120 3.17 7.75 8.09
C VAL A 120 1.67 7.62 8.40
N MET A 121 0.82 7.51 7.37
CA MET A 121 -0.62 7.36 7.54
C MET A 121 -0.99 6.14 8.39
N LEU A 122 -0.30 5.01 8.19
CA LEU A 122 -0.57 3.76 8.92
C LEU A 122 0.14 3.73 10.28
N LEU A 123 1.33 4.29 10.40
CA LEU A 123 2.14 4.24 11.62
C LEU A 123 1.59 5.14 12.72
N VAL A 124 1.10 6.33 12.38
CA VAL A 124 0.55 7.29 13.36
C VAL A 124 -0.55 6.65 14.22
N PRO A 125 -1.59 5.99 13.67
CA PRO A 125 -2.61 5.34 14.50
C PRO A 125 -2.13 4.09 15.24
N ILE A 126 -1.02 3.46 14.82
CA ILE A 126 -0.44 2.30 15.49
C ILE A 126 0.32 2.71 16.75
N LEU A 127 1.08 3.83 16.68
CA LEU A 127 1.91 4.32 17.78
C LEU A 127 1.13 5.14 18.82
N ALA A 128 -0.04 5.57 18.48
CA ALA A 128 -0.88 6.38 19.34
C ALA A 128 -1.81 5.58 20.23
#